data_6f700a5c4d67347418e56a274709ac82
#
_entry.id   6f700a5c4d67347418e56a274709ac82
#
_cell.length_a   1.000
_cell.length_b   1.000
_cell.length_c   1.000
_cell.angle_alpha   90.00
_cell.angle_beta   90.00
_cell.angle_gamma   90.00
#
_symmetry.space_group_name_H-M   'P 1'
#
loop_
_entity.id
_entity.type
_entity.pdbx_description
1 polymer ?
#
loop_
_entity_poly.entity_id
_entity_poly.type
_entity_poly.pdbx_seq_one_letter_code
_entity_poly.pdbx_strand_id
1 'polypeptide(L)'
;MRLNLVIVFLLLVCCVFTCLSAFAQLPPPKKDPLIPTQATQGSTGCSTTEASSCAQAAAKILPIVMGASPLEENLRRLTDEVGGRVTGTPEMAKAVEWGVGAFRAAGVDVHAERYTLPVTWSEGDTRLEMLGPVKFPVRLKAEGWSPATPAGGIEANVVDVGFGNEDDFAKAGGVVKGAILLVHSDIGSTWADLFNEYLRPPMIIDRAVREGAAAILWMGARERLLLYRHTNSLAGEIDKIPQAMAAREDAMRLARTIAAYPGKVRVRFHMPNKIGGPIEQENVVGEIRGYEKPDEIVILGAHLDSWELGTGALDNGCNAALVIEAARAIKATGLLPRRTIRFVLFSGEEQGTVGSFEYVKAHRTELDKIRAMITFDAGIGRVTGYSLGGRRDIAAGVREVLKPLESWGANNHTYDASFGTDNFDFLLEGVPTLVANQEEANYLPNYHAASDTMDKVDIRELKLHTALAALTAWGIADRAEPLGKRLTRAELEVLVKETGLGQQLKVLGYWNAWQSGKRGRKP
;
A
#
# COMPACT_ATOMS: atom_id res chain seq x y z
N MET A 1 62.23 -27.75 5.57
CA MET A 1 61.58 -27.55 4.27
C MET A 1 60.05 -27.65 4.46
N ARG A 2 59.48 -26.78 5.33
CA ARG A 2 58.01 -26.62 5.58
C ARG A 2 57.77 -25.20 6.12
N LEU A 3 57.86 -24.19 5.25
CA LEU A 3 57.50 -22.81 5.65
C LEU A 3 57.16 -21.88 4.47
N ASN A 4 56.76 -22.39 3.31
CA ASN A 4 56.42 -21.54 2.17
C ASN A 4 55.07 -21.87 1.51
N LEU A 5 54.08 -22.45 2.25
CA LEU A 5 52.78 -22.81 1.68
C LEU A 5 51.59 -22.08 2.33
N VAL A 6 51.80 -21.19 3.28
CA VAL A 6 50.74 -20.46 3.98
C VAL A 6 50.59 -19.02 3.48
N ILE A 7 51.59 -18.46 2.79
CA ILE A 7 51.54 -17.06 2.31
C ILE A 7 50.87 -16.94 0.92
N VAL A 8 50.76 -18.02 0.15
CA VAL A 8 50.13 -18.00 -1.18
C VAL A 8 48.61 -18.15 -1.10
N PHE A 9 48.07 -18.65 0.03
CA PHE A 9 46.62 -18.81 0.20
C PHE A 9 45.93 -17.56 0.74
N LEU A 10 46.67 -16.59 1.26
CA LEU A 10 46.12 -15.32 1.80
C LEU A 10 46.09 -14.16 0.79
N LEU A 11 46.77 -14.33 -0.37
CA LEU A 11 46.77 -13.34 -1.45
C LEU A 11 45.78 -13.64 -2.59
N LEU A 12 45.15 -14.82 -2.59
CA LEU A 12 44.11 -15.19 -3.58
C LEU A 12 42.70 -14.99 -3.09
N VAL A 13 42.48 -14.64 -1.82
CA VAL A 13 41.16 -14.33 -1.23
C VAL A 13 40.85 -12.83 -1.31
N CYS A 14 41.83 -11.96 -1.56
CA CYS A 14 41.61 -10.51 -1.66
C CYS A 14 41.29 -9.98 -3.07
N CYS A 15 41.33 -10.82 -4.13
CA CYS A 15 41.04 -10.36 -5.50
C CYS A 15 39.71 -10.83 -6.09
N VAL A 16 38.85 -11.48 -5.32
CA VAL A 16 37.49 -11.91 -5.79
C VAL A 16 36.38 -11.03 -5.25
N PHE A 17 36.69 -10.01 -4.44
CA PHE A 17 35.67 -9.11 -3.85
C PHE A 17 35.57 -7.72 -4.50
N THR A 18 36.04 -7.50 -5.70
CA THR A 18 35.98 -6.18 -6.35
C THR A 18 35.37 -6.17 -7.76
N CYS A 19 34.44 -7.07 -8.07
CA CYS A 19 33.64 -6.98 -9.31
C CYS A 19 32.24 -7.56 -9.16
N LEU A 20 31.49 -7.13 -8.14
CA LEU A 20 30.05 -7.42 -8.02
C LEU A 20 29.40 -6.28 -7.26
N SER A 21 29.13 -5.17 -7.92
CA SER A 21 28.14 -4.20 -7.48
C SER A 21 28.01 -3.05 -8.48
N ALA A 22 27.28 -3.27 -9.53
CA ALA A 22 26.71 -2.21 -10.35
C ALA A 22 25.24 -2.56 -10.66
N PHE A 23 24.50 -3.04 -9.66
CA PHE A 23 23.06 -2.91 -9.65
C PHE A 23 22.77 -1.71 -8.76
N ALA A 24 22.22 -0.65 -9.36
CA ALA A 24 21.65 0.45 -8.61
C ALA A 24 20.47 -0.10 -7.80
N GLN A 25 20.75 -0.61 -6.59
CA GLN A 25 19.74 -0.69 -5.56
C GLN A 25 19.24 0.74 -5.38
N LEU A 26 17.97 0.95 -5.60
CA LEU A 26 17.32 2.19 -5.14
C LEU A 26 17.67 2.31 -3.66
N PRO A 27 18.30 3.41 -3.22
CA PRO A 27 18.65 3.54 -1.82
C PRO A 27 17.35 3.44 -1.00
N PRO A 28 17.34 2.67 0.09
CA PRO A 28 16.24 2.75 1.03
C PRO A 28 16.05 4.21 1.44
N PRO A 29 14.84 4.64 1.74
CA PRO A 29 14.61 6.00 2.21
C PRO A 29 15.59 6.29 3.33
N LYS A 30 16.44 7.30 3.15
CA LYS A 30 17.47 7.66 4.12
C LYS A 30 16.77 8.05 5.42
N LYS A 31 16.88 7.21 6.44
CA LYS A 31 16.63 7.67 7.82
C LYS A 31 17.73 8.67 8.10
N ASP A 32 17.39 9.96 8.16
CA ASP A 32 18.33 10.99 8.59
C ASP A 32 18.80 10.65 10.01
N PRO A 33 20.11 10.58 10.28
CA PRO A 33 20.58 10.45 11.64
C PRO A 33 20.08 11.63 12.46
N LEU A 34 19.61 11.36 13.68
CA LEU A 34 19.23 12.34 14.66
C LEU A 34 20.36 13.37 14.84
N ILE A 35 20.25 14.51 14.19
CA ILE A 35 21.09 15.67 14.48
C ILE A 35 20.48 16.32 15.72
N PRO A 36 21.21 16.46 16.83
CA PRO A 36 20.73 17.24 17.95
C PRO A 36 20.58 18.70 17.49
N THR A 37 19.36 19.15 17.29
CA THR A 37 19.08 20.54 17.00
C THR A 37 19.42 21.37 18.23
N GLN A 38 20.45 22.22 18.12
CA GLN A 38 20.60 23.34 19.03
C GLN A 38 19.30 24.14 19.02
N ALA A 39 18.74 24.32 20.20
CA ALA A 39 17.56 25.12 20.42
C ALA A 39 17.87 26.58 19.99
N THR A 40 17.42 26.98 18.82
CA THR A 40 17.24 28.39 18.50
C THR A 40 16.01 28.86 19.26
N GLN A 41 16.23 29.68 20.26
CA GLN A 41 15.19 30.47 20.91
C GLN A 41 14.52 31.37 19.89
N GLY A 42 13.28 31.07 19.61
CA GLY A 42 12.41 31.78 18.68
C GLY A 42 11.05 31.13 18.66
N SER A 43 10.45 30.95 19.85
CA SER A 43 9.09 30.43 19.95
C SER A 43 8.11 31.58 19.83
N THR A 44 7.38 31.65 18.75
CA THR A 44 5.98 32.04 18.88
C THR A 44 5.23 30.75 19.17
N GLY A 45 5.01 30.49 20.46
CA GLY A 45 4.22 29.35 20.90
C GLY A 45 2.84 29.33 20.27
N CYS A 46 2.22 28.16 20.20
CA CYS A 46 0.77 28.04 20.13
C CYS A 46 0.17 29.14 20.99
N SER A 47 -0.75 29.93 20.45
CA SER A 47 -1.51 30.81 21.33
C SER A 47 -2.07 29.93 22.45
N THR A 48 -2.05 30.39 23.66
CA THR A 48 -2.52 29.62 24.83
C THR A 48 -3.94 29.09 24.62
N THR A 49 -4.71 29.67 23.71
CA THR A 49 -6.04 29.27 23.22
C THR A 49 -6.03 28.01 22.34
N GLU A 50 -5.05 27.81 21.43
CA GLU A 50 -5.03 26.64 20.52
C GLU A 50 -4.55 25.36 21.24
N ALA A 51 -3.50 25.48 22.07
CA ALA A 51 -3.07 24.36 22.93
C ALA A 51 -4.19 23.93 23.91
N SER A 52 -5.01 24.87 24.38
CA SER A 52 -6.17 24.57 25.22
C SER A 52 -7.29 23.86 24.45
N SER A 53 -7.52 24.21 23.18
CA SER A 53 -8.53 23.56 22.33
C SER A 53 -8.17 22.11 22.04
N CYS A 54 -6.93 21.81 21.59
CA CYS A 54 -6.48 20.44 21.38
C CYS A 54 -6.53 19.60 22.67
N ALA A 55 -6.13 20.15 23.81
CA ALA A 55 -6.19 19.46 25.09
C ALA A 55 -7.64 19.18 25.52
N GLN A 56 -8.57 20.14 25.33
CA GLN A 56 -9.99 19.95 25.61
C GLN A 56 -10.62 18.91 24.71
N ALA A 57 -10.28 18.90 23.41
CA ALA A 57 -10.74 17.88 22.48
C ALA A 57 -10.22 16.50 22.87
N ALA A 58 -8.92 16.38 23.22
CA ALA A 58 -8.33 15.15 23.71
C ALA A 58 -9.04 14.62 24.97
N ALA A 59 -9.30 15.49 25.94
CA ALA A 59 -10.02 15.12 27.17
C ALA A 59 -11.43 14.57 26.91
N LYS A 60 -12.07 14.93 25.80
CA LYS A 60 -13.40 14.42 25.42
C LYS A 60 -13.32 13.21 24.48
N ILE A 61 -12.45 13.21 23.50
CA ILE A 61 -12.32 12.15 22.50
C ILE A 61 -11.73 10.86 23.09
N LEU A 62 -10.65 10.97 23.87
CA LEU A 62 -9.95 9.80 24.42
C LEU A 62 -10.85 8.85 25.23
N PRO A 63 -11.67 9.33 26.21
CA PRO A 63 -12.54 8.43 26.95
C PRO A 63 -13.56 7.71 26.09
N ILE A 64 -14.02 8.34 24.99
CA ILE A 64 -15.00 7.76 24.06
C ILE A 64 -14.35 6.64 23.26
N VAL A 65 -13.16 6.87 22.70
CA VAL A 65 -12.45 5.87 21.87
C VAL A 65 -11.94 4.71 22.74
N MET A 66 -11.34 5.01 23.90
CA MET A 66 -10.78 3.98 24.78
C MET A 66 -11.85 3.20 25.56
N GLY A 67 -13.07 3.70 25.62
CA GLY A 67 -14.19 3.05 26.26
C GLY A 67 -14.82 1.92 25.43
N ALA A 68 -16.07 1.56 25.82
CA ALA A 68 -16.89 0.65 25.02
C ALA A 68 -17.35 1.37 23.74
N SER A 69 -17.17 0.72 22.59
CA SER A 69 -17.53 1.28 21.29
C SER A 69 -17.87 0.15 20.30
N PRO A 70 -18.55 0.47 19.18
CA PRO A 70 -18.85 -0.51 18.13
C PRO A 70 -17.64 -0.86 17.26
N LEU A 71 -16.44 -0.36 17.51
CA LEU A 71 -15.25 -0.54 16.68
C LEU A 71 -14.96 -2.00 16.34
N GLU A 72 -14.86 -2.86 17.37
CA GLU A 72 -14.59 -4.29 17.22
C GLU A 72 -15.70 -5.00 16.44
N GLU A 73 -16.96 -4.71 16.76
CA GLU A 73 -18.10 -5.30 16.08
C GLU A 73 -18.22 -4.82 14.62
N ASN A 74 -17.91 -3.56 14.34
CA ASN A 74 -17.84 -3.06 12.97
C ASN A 74 -16.76 -3.79 12.16
N LEU A 75 -15.57 -3.97 12.74
CA LEU A 75 -14.50 -4.73 12.09
C LEU A 75 -14.93 -6.18 11.87
N ARG A 76 -15.45 -6.86 12.90
CA ARG A 76 -15.94 -8.24 12.79
C ARG A 76 -16.95 -8.42 11.66
N ARG A 77 -17.92 -7.50 11.55
CA ARG A 77 -18.93 -7.55 10.47
C ARG A 77 -18.30 -7.38 9.10
N LEU A 78 -17.32 -6.48 8.95
CA LEU A 78 -16.63 -6.29 7.68
C LEU A 78 -15.80 -7.54 7.31
N THR A 79 -15.09 -8.13 8.26
CA THR A 79 -14.18 -9.25 8.00
C THR A 79 -14.89 -10.60 7.92
N ASP A 80 -15.84 -10.88 8.84
CA ASP A 80 -16.42 -12.21 9.00
C ASP A 80 -17.74 -12.37 8.24
N GLU A 81 -18.48 -11.26 7.98
CA GLU A 81 -19.77 -11.31 7.26
C GLU A 81 -19.65 -10.90 5.80
N VAL A 82 -18.75 -9.92 5.48
CA VAL A 82 -18.46 -9.53 4.10
C VAL A 82 -17.26 -10.31 3.58
N GLY A 83 -16.14 -10.31 4.33
CA GLY A 83 -14.91 -11.01 3.97
C GLY A 83 -14.04 -10.25 2.99
N GLY A 84 -13.26 -10.99 2.19
CA GLY A 84 -12.43 -10.45 1.13
C GLY A 84 -13.28 -9.74 0.06
N ARG A 85 -12.93 -8.52 -0.29
CA ARG A 85 -13.79 -7.58 -1.00
C ARG A 85 -13.07 -6.82 -2.11
N VAL A 86 -12.62 -7.60 -3.09
CA VAL A 86 -11.95 -7.06 -4.29
C VAL A 86 -12.87 -6.10 -5.02
N THR A 87 -12.35 -4.94 -5.38
CA THR A 87 -13.13 -3.91 -6.12
C THR A 87 -13.68 -4.47 -7.42
N GLY A 88 -14.96 -4.24 -7.67
CA GLY A 88 -15.69 -4.81 -8.80
C GLY A 88 -16.43 -6.12 -8.49
N THR A 89 -16.38 -6.61 -7.26
CA THR A 89 -17.11 -7.82 -6.83
C THR A 89 -18.38 -7.48 -6.04
N PRO A 90 -19.33 -8.42 -5.90
CA PRO A 90 -20.50 -8.25 -5.04
C PRO A 90 -20.14 -8.01 -3.57
N GLU A 91 -19.03 -8.57 -3.09
CA GLU A 91 -18.52 -8.37 -1.73
C GLU A 91 -18.11 -6.92 -1.50
N MET A 92 -17.51 -6.28 -2.51
CA MET A 92 -17.21 -4.85 -2.42
C MET A 92 -18.47 -4.00 -2.31
N ALA A 93 -19.53 -4.32 -3.05
CA ALA A 93 -20.80 -3.61 -2.94
C ALA A 93 -21.39 -3.74 -1.51
N LYS A 94 -21.33 -4.93 -0.90
CA LYS A 94 -21.73 -5.13 0.52
C LYS A 94 -20.86 -4.33 1.48
N ALA A 95 -19.55 -4.21 1.20
CA ALA A 95 -18.64 -3.39 2.02
C ALA A 95 -19.01 -1.89 1.95
N VAL A 96 -19.38 -1.39 0.77
CA VAL A 96 -19.91 -0.02 0.61
C VAL A 96 -21.19 0.18 1.43
N GLU A 97 -22.15 -0.74 1.33
CA GLU A 97 -23.38 -0.71 2.13
C GLU A 97 -23.10 -0.74 3.64
N TRP A 98 -22.16 -1.60 4.07
CA TRP A 98 -21.68 -1.64 5.45
C TRP A 98 -21.10 -0.29 5.89
N GLY A 99 -20.20 0.33 5.09
CA GLY A 99 -19.59 1.61 5.41
C GLY A 99 -20.61 2.74 5.55
N VAL A 100 -21.56 2.83 4.60
CA VAL A 100 -22.66 3.80 4.66
C VAL A 100 -23.53 3.57 5.92
N GLY A 101 -23.87 2.30 6.22
CA GLY A 101 -24.64 1.93 7.41
C GLY A 101 -23.94 2.29 8.72
N ALA A 102 -22.63 2.03 8.80
CA ALA A 102 -21.83 2.29 9.99
C ALA A 102 -21.62 3.79 10.25
N PHE A 103 -21.40 4.62 9.21
CA PHE A 103 -21.37 6.08 9.36
C PHE A 103 -22.73 6.65 9.78
N ARG A 104 -23.85 6.15 9.25
CA ARG A 104 -25.20 6.55 9.70
C ARG A 104 -25.40 6.22 11.18
N ALA A 105 -25.02 5.02 11.60
CA ALA A 105 -25.10 4.61 13.00
C ALA A 105 -24.21 5.47 13.90
N ALA A 106 -23.11 5.99 13.38
CA ALA A 106 -22.24 6.96 14.04
C ALA A 106 -22.84 8.39 14.12
N GLY A 107 -24.00 8.63 13.48
CA GLY A 107 -24.66 9.94 13.43
C GLY A 107 -23.96 10.95 12.53
N VAL A 108 -23.19 10.49 11.55
CA VAL A 108 -22.44 11.30 10.59
C VAL A 108 -23.20 11.36 9.27
N ASP A 109 -23.23 12.54 8.64
CA ASP A 109 -23.78 12.68 7.30
C ASP A 109 -22.93 11.88 6.32
N VAL A 110 -23.57 11.02 5.51
CA VAL A 110 -22.85 10.08 4.64
C VAL A 110 -23.52 9.94 3.28
N HIS A 111 -22.71 9.87 2.25
CA HIS A 111 -23.12 9.53 0.88
C HIS A 111 -22.06 8.65 0.22
N ALA A 112 -22.43 8.03 -0.89
CA ALA A 112 -21.50 7.29 -1.75
C ALA A 112 -21.20 8.11 -3.02
N GLU A 113 -19.95 8.12 -3.46
CA GLU A 113 -19.49 8.81 -4.66
C GLU A 113 -19.07 7.83 -5.72
N ARG A 114 -19.74 7.88 -6.88
CA ARG A 114 -19.53 6.93 -7.97
C ARG A 114 -18.35 7.29 -8.84
N TYR A 115 -17.68 6.24 -9.30
CA TYR A 115 -16.68 6.31 -10.37
C TYR A 115 -16.75 5.05 -11.23
N THR A 116 -16.13 5.06 -12.40
CA THR A 116 -16.09 3.89 -13.29
C THR A 116 -14.78 3.15 -13.13
N LEU A 117 -14.84 1.89 -12.65
CA LEU A 117 -13.73 0.95 -12.76
C LEU A 117 -13.67 0.44 -14.20
N PRO A 118 -12.56 0.59 -14.93
CA PRO A 118 -12.54 0.29 -16.36
C PRO A 118 -12.65 -1.20 -16.68
N VAL A 119 -12.15 -2.08 -15.81
CA VAL A 119 -12.10 -3.53 -16.01
C VAL A 119 -12.34 -4.23 -14.68
N THR A 120 -13.25 -5.20 -14.67
CA THR A 120 -13.41 -6.14 -13.55
C THR A 120 -12.59 -7.40 -13.79
N TRP A 121 -12.14 -8.01 -12.69
CA TRP A 121 -11.38 -9.23 -12.72
C TRP A 121 -11.79 -10.16 -11.57
N SER A 122 -11.77 -11.46 -11.83
CA SER A 122 -11.86 -12.46 -10.76
C SER A 122 -11.08 -13.71 -11.16
N GLU A 123 -10.45 -14.33 -10.14
CA GLU A 123 -9.73 -15.58 -10.35
C GLU A 123 -10.68 -16.72 -10.69
N GLY A 124 -10.25 -17.57 -11.64
CA GLY A 124 -10.85 -18.88 -11.87
C GLY A 124 -10.16 -19.97 -11.07
N ASP A 125 -10.34 -21.23 -11.48
CA ASP A 125 -9.67 -22.38 -10.87
C ASP A 125 -8.23 -22.49 -11.41
N THR A 126 -7.31 -21.75 -10.80
CA THR A 126 -5.90 -21.71 -11.19
C THR A 126 -5.17 -22.98 -10.79
N ARG A 127 -4.54 -23.69 -11.75
CA ARG A 127 -3.86 -24.96 -11.54
C ARG A 127 -2.57 -25.06 -12.33
N LEU A 128 -1.58 -25.76 -11.76
CA LEU A 128 -0.36 -26.19 -12.43
C LEU A 128 -0.25 -27.72 -12.35
N GLU A 129 -0.35 -28.40 -13.49
CA GLU A 129 -0.16 -29.84 -13.58
C GLU A 129 1.27 -30.14 -14.05
N MET A 130 2.01 -30.94 -13.27
CA MET A 130 3.34 -31.43 -13.66
C MET A 130 3.18 -32.58 -14.65
N LEU A 131 3.63 -32.39 -15.90
CA LEU A 131 3.56 -33.39 -16.96
C LEU A 131 4.76 -34.36 -16.96
N GLY A 132 5.88 -33.98 -16.34
CA GLY A 132 7.08 -34.80 -16.14
C GLY A 132 8.29 -33.94 -15.79
N PRO A 133 9.46 -34.51 -15.46
CA PRO A 133 9.71 -35.93 -15.19
C PRO A 133 9.25 -36.40 -13.81
N VAL A 134 8.99 -35.47 -12.90
CA VAL A 134 8.51 -35.74 -11.53
C VAL A 134 7.17 -35.04 -11.34
N LYS A 135 6.21 -35.71 -10.70
CA LYS A 135 4.87 -35.18 -10.42
C LYS A 135 4.71 -34.84 -8.95
N PHE A 136 4.29 -33.60 -8.67
CA PHE A 136 3.91 -33.13 -7.34
C PHE A 136 2.94 -31.94 -7.45
N PRO A 137 2.12 -31.68 -6.43
CA PRO A 137 1.26 -30.51 -6.43
C PRO A 137 2.09 -29.22 -6.28
N VAL A 138 1.69 -28.17 -7.00
CA VAL A 138 2.21 -26.82 -6.84
C VAL A 138 1.02 -25.94 -6.47
N ARG A 139 1.02 -25.41 -5.24
CA ARG A 139 0.02 -24.45 -4.77
C ARG A 139 0.31 -23.11 -5.37
N LEU A 140 -0.69 -22.51 -5.98
CA LEU A 140 -0.54 -21.19 -6.61
C LEU A 140 -1.88 -20.45 -6.67
N LYS A 141 -1.80 -19.14 -6.83
CA LYS A 141 -2.91 -18.23 -7.06
C LYS A 141 -2.55 -17.28 -8.20
N ALA A 142 -3.54 -16.90 -9.02
CA ALA A 142 -3.33 -15.91 -10.06
C ALA A 142 -2.89 -14.58 -9.44
N GLU A 143 -2.03 -13.83 -10.12
CA GLU A 143 -1.84 -12.42 -9.81
C GLU A 143 -3.10 -11.63 -10.19
N GLY A 144 -3.39 -10.59 -9.41
CA GLY A 144 -4.50 -9.70 -9.68
C GLY A 144 -4.39 -9.07 -11.06
N TRP A 145 -5.50 -8.93 -11.76
CA TRP A 145 -5.58 -8.39 -13.13
C TRP A 145 -4.72 -9.14 -14.17
N SER A 146 -4.25 -10.34 -13.84
CA SER A 146 -3.57 -11.21 -14.80
C SER A 146 -4.56 -11.75 -15.85
N PRO A 147 -4.20 -11.77 -17.15
CA PRO A 147 -5.06 -12.33 -18.19
C PRO A 147 -5.27 -13.83 -17.99
N ALA A 148 -6.38 -14.36 -18.56
CA ALA A 148 -6.61 -15.80 -18.59
C ALA A 148 -5.61 -16.51 -19.52
N THR A 149 -5.32 -17.77 -19.22
CA THR A 149 -4.69 -18.67 -20.19
C THR A 149 -5.70 -19.07 -21.27
N PRO A 150 -5.27 -19.55 -22.47
CA PRO A 150 -6.16 -20.19 -23.42
C PRO A 150 -6.99 -21.30 -22.77
N ALA A 151 -8.16 -21.62 -23.32
CA ALA A 151 -9.10 -22.58 -22.73
C ALA A 151 -8.48 -23.96 -22.43
N GLY A 152 -7.49 -24.42 -23.20
CA GLY A 152 -6.74 -25.66 -22.96
C GLY A 152 -5.58 -25.53 -21.96
N GLY A 153 -5.35 -24.34 -21.41
CA GLY A 153 -4.14 -24.01 -20.67
C GLY A 153 -2.92 -23.80 -21.56
N ILE A 154 -1.78 -23.54 -20.92
CA ILE A 154 -0.47 -23.42 -21.56
C ILE A 154 0.36 -24.66 -21.21
N GLU A 155 0.72 -25.48 -22.21
CA GLU A 155 1.69 -26.55 -22.05
C GLU A 155 3.06 -26.11 -22.48
N ALA A 156 3.99 -25.98 -21.54
CA ALA A 156 5.33 -25.49 -21.81
C ALA A 156 6.36 -26.09 -20.84
N ASN A 157 7.64 -25.93 -21.21
CA ASN A 157 8.72 -26.13 -20.25
C ASN A 157 8.73 -25.00 -19.24
N VAL A 158 9.12 -25.30 -18.02
CA VAL A 158 9.44 -24.28 -17.02
C VAL A 158 10.92 -23.95 -17.08
N VAL A 159 11.23 -22.68 -17.18
CA VAL A 159 12.60 -22.14 -17.21
C VAL A 159 12.82 -21.31 -15.94
N ASP A 160 13.83 -21.68 -15.18
CA ASP A 160 14.26 -20.94 -14.00
C ASP A 160 15.13 -19.76 -14.47
N VAL A 161 14.67 -18.55 -14.22
CA VAL A 161 15.37 -17.31 -14.54
C VAL A 161 15.88 -16.60 -13.28
N GLY A 162 16.14 -17.36 -12.21
CA GLY A 162 16.67 -16.80 -10.97
C GLY A 162 15.84 -15.62 -10.47
N PHE A 163 16.50 -14.52 -10.12
CA PHE A 163 15.82 -13.28 -9.70
C PHE A 163 15.31 -12.42 -10.88
N GLY A 164 15.45 -12.88 -12.12
CA GLY A 164 14.99 -12.18 -13.31
C GLY A 164 15.80 -10.94 -13.67
N ASN A 165 17.08 -10.89 -13.28
CA ASN A 165 17.99 -9.84 -13.70
C ASN A 165 18.52 -10.09 -15.14
N GLU A 166 19.28 -9.13 -15.70
CA GLU A 166 19.79 -9.23 -17.08
C GLU A 166 20.68 -10.46 -17.28
N ASP A 167 21.52 -10.79 -16.33
CA ASP A 167 22.40 -11.95 -16.38
C ASP A 167 21.62 -13.26 -16.33
N ASP A 168 20.57 -13.32 -15.55
CA ASP A 168 19.70 -14.50 -15.42
C ASP A 168 18.97 -14.78 -16.75
N PHE A 169 18.43 -13.76 -17.39
CA PHE A 169 17.84 -13.88 -18.72
C PHE A 169 18.89 -14.21 -19.79
N ALA A 170 20.07 -13.61 -19.72
CA ALA A 170 21.17 -13.92 -20.65
C ALA A 170 21.61 -15.37 -20.56
N LYS A 171 21.68 -15.96 -19.35
CA LYS A 171 21.97 -17.38 -19.13
C LYS A 171 20.87 -18.28 -19.66
N ALA A 172 19.60 -17.91 -19.50
CA ALA A 172 18.46 -18.64 -20.06
C ALA A 172 18.45 -18.61 -21.59
N GLY A 173 18.76 -17.46 -22.18
CA GLY A 173 18.88 -17.31 -23.65
C GLY A 173 17.59 -17.69 -24.38
N GLY A 174 17.75 -18.29 -25.55
CA GLY A 174 16.63 -18.60 -26.45
C GLY A 174 15.57 -19.58 -25.93
N VAL A 175 15.78 -20.23 -24.77
CA VAL A 175 14.80 -21.15 -24.18
C VAL A 175 13.65 -20.43 -23.47
N VAL A 176 13.74 -19.11 -23.30
CA VAL A 176 12.67 -18.24 -22.74
C VAL A 176 11.45 -18.23 -23.65
N LYS A 177 11.64 -18.26 -24.96
CA LYS A 177 10.54 -18.17 -25.93
C LYS A 177 9.57 -19.33 -25.80
N GLY A 178 8.30 -19.01 -25.50
CA GLY A 178 7.23 -19.99 -25.30
C GLY A 178 7.29 -20.74 -23.97
N ALA A 179 8.24 -20.43 -23.11
CA ALA A 179 8.37 -21.04 -21.78
C ALA A 179 7.50 -20.36 -20.73
N ILE A 180 7.24 -21.07 -19.64
CA ILE A 180 6.76 -20.50 -18.39
C ILE A 180 7.98 -20.20 -17.53
N LEU A 181 8.14 -18.96 -17.10
CA LEU A 181 9.29 -18.54 -16.32
C LEU A 181 9.05 -18.74 -14.83
N LEU A 182 10.01 -19.31 -14.11
CA LEU A 182 10.05 -19.28 -12.64
C LEU A 182 10.99 -18.15 -12.21
N VAL A 183 10.42 -17.17 -11.49
CA VAL A 183 11.15 -16.02 -10.95
C VAL A 183 11.25 -16.15 -9.44
N HIS A 184 12.47 -16.02 -8.90
CA HIS A 184 12.74 -16.13 -7.47
C HIS A 184 12.47 -14.83 -6.71
N SER A 185 12.17 -14.97 -5.43
CA SER A 185 12.12 -13.88 -4.46
C SER A 185 12.94 -14.22 -3.22
N ASP A 186 13.34 -13.22 -2.47
CA ASP A 186 13.77 -13.37 -1.09
C ASP A 186 12.54 -13.52 -0.16
N ILE A 187 12.77 -13.85 1.11
CA ILE A 187 11.72 -13.81 2.12
C ILE A 187 11.48 -12.36 2.49
N GLY A 188 10.24 -11.90 2.34
CA GLY A 188 9.85 -10.54 2.70
C GLY A 188 9.76 -10.39 4.23
N SER A 189 10.63 -9.59 4.82
CA SER A 189 10.70 -9.37 6.27
C SER A 189 10.80 -7.89 6.67
N THR A 190 10.93 -7.00 5.72
CA THR A 190 11.06 -5.56 5.92
C THR A 190 10.18 -4.77 4.95
N TRP A 191 9.89 -3.51 5.29
CA TRP A 191 9.20 -2.59 4.37
C TRP A 191 9.94 -2.44 3.02
N ALA A 192 11.27 -2.49 3.03
CA ALA A 192 12.06 -2.43 1.79
C ALA A 192 11.83 -3.67 0.92
N ASP A 193 11.69 -4.85 1.51
CA ASP A 193 11.37 -6.08 0.79
C ASP A 193 9.98 -5.98 0.15
N LEU A 194 9.00 -5.45 0.89
CA LEU A 194 7.65 -5.21 0.37
C LEU A 194 7.66 -4.27 -0.84
N PHE A 195 8.35 -3.13 -0.76
CA PHE A 195 8.48 -2.22 -1.90
C PHE A 195 9.15 -2.88 -3.11
N ASN A 196 10.10 -3.77 -2.90
CA ASN A 196 10.73 -4.53 -3.98
C ASN A 196 9.76 -5.48 -4.69
N GLU A 197 8.72 -5.98 -4.01
CA GLU A 197 7.66 -6.79 -4.63
C GLU A 197 6.84 -6.00 -5.68
N TYR A 198 6.85 -4.66 -5.63
CA TYR A 198 6.20 -3.78 -6.61
C TYR A 198 7.15 -3.18 -7.64
N LEU A 199 8.38 -2.88 -7.24
CA LEU A 199 9.31 -2.14 -8.11
C LEU A 199 10.11 -3.04 -9.07
N ARG A 200 10.29 -4.33 -8.75
CA ARG A 200 11.03 -5.28 -9.60
C ARG A 200 10.20 -5.88 -10.74
N PRO A 201 8.96 -6.34 -10.51
CA PRO A 201 8.18 -7.04 -11.52
C PRO A 201 8.02 -6.32 -12.85
N PRO A 202 7.76 -5.00 -12.93
CA PRO A 202 7.55 -4.33 -14.23
C PRO A 202 8.67 -4.54 -15.24
N MET A 203 9.93 -4.48 -14.80
CA MET A 203 11.09 -4.70 -15.69
C MET A 203 11.21 -6.16 -16.11
N ILE A 204 10.92 -7.10 -15.20
CA ILE A 204 10.96 -8.55 -15.49
C ILE A 204 9.87 -8.92 -16.47
N ILE A 205 8.64 -8.40 -16.27
CA ILE A 205 7.50 -8.63 -17.17
C ILE A 205 7.81 -8.08 -18.57
N ASP A 206 8.30 -6.85 -18.65
CA ASP A 206 8.67 -6.25 -19.94
C ASP A 206 9.73 -7.06 -20.67
N ARG A 207 10.70 -7.62 -19.94
CA ARG A 207 11.71 -8.50 -20.50
C ARG A 207 11.13 -9.84 -20.95
N ALA A 208 10.33 -10.49 -20.11
CA ALA A 208 9.66 -11.75 -20.43
C ALA A 208 8.79 -11.63 -21.70
N VAL A 209 8.01 -10.55 -21.79
CA VAL A 209 7.17 -10.26 -22.97
C VAL A 209 8.02 -10.05 -24.22
N ARG A 210 9.10 -9.27 -24.14
CA ARG A 210 10.01 -9.04 -25.30
C ARG A 210 10.66 -10.33 -25.80
N GLU A 211 11.01 -11.24 -24.90
CA GLU A 211 11.62 -12.53 -25.25
C GLU A 211 10.60 -13.61 -25.59
N GLY A 212 9.31 -13.30 -25.48
CA GLY A 212 8.22 -14.16 -25.90
C GLY A 212 7.91 -15.29 -24.93
N ALA A 213 8.10 -15.08 -23.63
CA ALA A 213 7.63 -15.99 -22.58
C ALA A 213 6.11 -16.18 -22.67
N ALA A 214 5.62 -17.36 -22.28
CA ALA A 214 4.20 -17.69 -22.31
C ALA A 214 3.48 -17.30 -21.01
N ALA A 215 4.16 -17.34 -19.87
CA ALA A 215 3.63 -16.99 -18.55
C ALA A 215 4.78 -16.80 -17.54
N ILE A 216 4.45 -16.25 -16.36
CA ILE A 216 5.38 -16.13 -15.23
C ILE A 216 4.78 -16.81 -14.00
N LEU A 217 5.61 -17.58 -13.30
CA LEU A 217 5.38 -18.08 -11.96
C LEU A 217 6.32 -17.33 -11.00
N TRP A 218 5.76 -16.54 -10.11
CA TRP A 218 6.50 -15.87 -9.05
C TRP A 218 6.67 -16.80 -7.87
N MET A 219 7.89 -16.91 -7.34
CA MET A 219 8.12 -17.59 -6.06
C MET A 219 7.64 -16.70 -4.93
N GLY A 220 6.75 -17.19 -4.09
CA GLY A 220 6.23 -16.42 -2.97
C GLY A 220 7.30 -15.97 -1.98
N ALA A 221 7.18 -14.75 -1.49
CA ALA A 221 8.05 -14.18 -0.46
C ALA A 221 7.59 -14.51 0.98
N ARG A 222 6.52 -15.28 1.14
CA ARG A 222 5.99 -15.76 2.42
C ARG A 222 6.29 -17.25 2.56
N GLU A 223 6.69 -17.66 3.79
CA GLU A 223 6.97 -19.07 4.14
C GLU A 223 5.72 -19.84 4.55
N ARG A 224 5.88 -21.13 4.85
CA ARG A 224 4.87 -22.04 5.40
C ARG A 224 3.73 -22.31 4.42
N LEU A 225 4.04 -22.41 3.12
CA LEU A 225 3.09 -22.64 2.04
C LEU A 225 1.97 -21.59 1.98
N LEU A 226 2.19 -20.43 2.57
CA LEU A 226 1.21 -19.35 2.58
C LEU A 226 1.02 -18.80 1.17
N LEU A 227 -0.23 -18.69 0.77
CA LEU A 227 -0.62 -18.04 -0.49
C LEU A 227 -1.02 -16.60 -0.21
N TYR A 228 -0.59 -15.72 -1.09
CA TYR A 228 -0.93 -14.31 -1.10
C TYR A 228 -1.05 -13.83 -2.54
N ARG A 229 -1.56 -12.63 -2.73
CA ARG A 229 -1.80 -12.05 -4.05
C ARG A 229 -1.25 -10.65 -4.12
N HIS A 230 -0.60 -10.33 -5.24
CA HIS A 230 -0.32 -8.97 -5.67
C HIS A 230 -1.02 -8.66 -6.99
N THR A 231 -0.89 -7.42 -7.45
CA THR A 231 -1.10 -7.04 -8.84
C THR A 231 0.15 -6.37 -9.37
N ASN A 232 0.51 -6.73 -10.59
CA ASN A 232 1.60 -6.09 -11.33
C ASN A 232 1.05 -5.11 -12.37
N SER A 233 -0.28 -5.06 -12.50
CA SER A 233 -1.00 -4.10 -13.35
C SER A 233 -1.69 -3.06 -12.48
N LEU A 234 -1.24 -1.84 -12.57
CA LEU A 234 -1.79 -0.72 -11.83
C LEU A 234 -2.78 0.07 -12.69
N ALA A 235 -3.64 0.88 -12.06
CA ALA A 235 -4.71 1.63 -12.72
C ALA A 235 -5.86 0.79 -13.30
N GLY A 236 -6.06 -0.43 -12.81
CA GLY A 236 -7.17 -1.31 -13.19
C GLY A 236 -7.08 -1.84 -14.61
N GLU A 237 -5.90 -1.94 -15.20
CA GLU A 237 -5.68 -2.52 -16.54
C GLU A 237 -5.33 -4.01 -16.43
N ILE A 238 -5.57 -4.77 -17.49
CA ILE A 238 -5.14 -6.17 -17.57
C ILE A 238 -3.66 -6.25 -17.94
N ASP A 239 -2.94 -7.13 -17.26
CA ASP A 239 -1.51 -7.34 -17.49
C ASP A 239 -1.21 -7.98 -18.86
N LYS A 240 0.05 -7.94 -19.26
CA LYS A 240 0.50 -8.32 -20.61
C LYS A 240 0.55 -9.82 -20.84
N ILE A 241 0.84 -10.62 -19.81
CA ILE A 241 0.93 -12.09 -19.91
C ILE A 241 0.38 -12.74 -18.64
N PRO A 242 -0.05 -14.02 -18.68
CA PRO A 242 -0.50 -14.76 -17.52
C PRO A 242 0.56 -14.86 -16.42
N GLN A 243 0.17 -14.58 -15.18
CA GLN A 243 1.05 -14.58 -14.02
C GLN A 243 0.37 -15.24 -12.82
N ALA A 244 1.12 -15.99 -12.05
CA ALA A 244 0.65 -16.57 -10.79
C ALA A 244 1.75 -16.57 -9.73
N MET A 245 1.35 -16.39 -8.47
CA MET A 245 2.17 -16.54 -7.28
C MET A 245 2.13 -17.99 -6.81
N ALA A 246 3.26 -18.68 -6.79
CA ALA A 246 3.39 -20.02 -6.27
C ALA A 246 3.86 -20.00 -4.80
N ALA A 247 3.30 -20.87 -3.97
CA ALA A 247 3.79 -21.02 -2.60
C ALA A 247 5.30 -21.29 -2.61
N ARG A 248 6.03 -20.60 -1.72
CA ARG A 248 7.49 -20.56 -1.74
C ARG A 248 8.13 -21.92 -1.77
N GLU A 249 7.72 -22.84 -0.90
CA GLU A 249 8.32 -24.17 -0.78
C GLU A 249 8.05 -25.05 -2.00
N ASP A 250 6.86 -24.90 -2.62
CA ASP A 250 6.52 -25.59 -3.87
C ASP A 250 7.35 -25.02 -5.04
N ALA A 251 7.51 -23.70 -5.12
CA ALA A 251 8.36 -23.04 -6.11
C ALA A 251 9.85 -23.42 -5.94
N MET A 252 10.37 -23.48 -4.71
CA MET A 252 11.72 -23.98 -4.41
C MET A 252 11.91 -25.44 -4.82
N ARG A 253 10.86 -26.28 -4.61
CA ARG A 253 10.89 -27.66 -5.10
C ARG A 253 10.92 -27.72 -6.61
N LEU A 254 10.14 -26.86 -7.27
CA LEU A 254 10.13 -26.75 -8.74
C LEU A 254 11.51 -26.34 -9.26
N ALA A 255 12.16 -25.32 -8.65
CA ALA A 255 13.52 -24.88 -8.99
C ALA A 255 14.55 -26.02 -8.90
N ARG A 256 14.53 -26.78 -7.79
CA ARG A 256 15.42 -27.95 -7.64
C ARG A 256 15.12 -29.03 -8.68
N THR A 257 13.87 -29.20 -9.07
CA THR A 257 13.47 -30.18 -10.11
C THR A 257 13.97 -29.72 -11.47
N ILE A 258 13.90 -28.42 -11.79
CA ILE A 258 14.44 -27.85 -13.04
C ILE A 258 15.96 -28.07 -13.09
N ALA A 259 16.68 -27.79 -12.00
CA ALA A 259 18.12 -28.00 -11.91
C ALA A 259 18.52 -29.47 -12.08
N ALA A 260 17.73 -30.42 -11.52
CA ALA A 260 18.00 -31.84 -11.64
C ALA A 260 17.67 -32.42 -13.04
N TYR A 261 16.73 -31.81 -13.75
CA TYR A 261 16.26 -32.26 -15.07
C TYR A 261 16.20 -31.13 -16.09
N PRO A 262 17.36 -30.54 -16.48
CA PRO A 262 17.40 -29.37 -17.37
C PRO A 262 16.64 -29.59 -18.68
N GLY A 263 15.74 -28.66 -19.03
CA GLY A 263 14.97 -28.69 -20.26
C GLY A 263 13.87 -29.77 -20.33
N LYS A 264 13.67 -30.54 -19.26
CA LYS A 264 12.69 -31.67 -19.23
C LYS A 264 11.49 -31.42 -18.33
N VAL A 265 11.49 -30.37 -17.52
CA VAL A 265 10.36 -30.03 -16.63
C VAL A 265 9.30 -29.35 -17.44
N ARG A 266 8.22 -30.08 -17.72
CA ARG A 266 7.09 -29.63 -18.50
C ARG A 266 5.82 -29.60 -17.64
N VAL A 267 5.03 -28.55 -17.83
CA VAL A 267 3.77 -28.36 -17.07
C VAL A 267 2.63 -27.98 -18.00
N ARG A 268 1.39 -28.18 -17.52
CA ARG A 268 0.19 -27.52 -18.03
C ARG A 268 -0.27 -26.51 -17.02
N PHE A 269 -0.24 -25.25 -17.38
CA PHE A 269 -0.70 -24.11 -16.58
C PHE A 269 -2.08 -23.68 -17.05
N HIS A 270 -3.07 -23.75 -16.18
CA HIS A 270 -4.45 -23.41 -16.43
C HIS A 270 -4.89 -22.32 -15.46
N MET A 271 -5.33 -21.19 -16.00
CA MET A 271 -5.74 -20.02 -15.20
C MET A 271 -6.92 -19.35 -15.94
N PRO A 272 -8.17 -19.82 -15.69
CA PRO A 272 -9.35 -19.35 -16.41
C PRO A 272 -9.96 -18.12 -15.73
N ASN A 273 -9.15 -17.07 -15.57
CA ASN A 273 -9.60 -15.82 -14.99
C ASN A 273 -10.76 -15.22 -15.79
N LYS A 274 -11.69 -14.57 -15.09
CA LYS A 274 -12.80 -13.87 -15.70
C LYS A 274 -12.49 -12.39 -15.75
N ILE A 275 -12.60 -11.81 -16.94
CA ILE A 275 -12.37 -10.40 -17.20
C ILE A 275 -13.68 -9.82 -17.71
N GLY A 276 -14.16 -8.78 -17.03
CA GLY A 276 -15.37 -8.06 -17.40
C GLY A 276 -15.08 -6.66 -17.90
N GLY A 277 -16.12 -6.00 -18.42
CA GLY A 277 -16.05 -4.62 -18.87
C GLY A 277 -16.18 -3.61 -17.71
N PRO A 278 -16.33 -2.32 -18.05
CA PRO A 278 -16.48 -1.25 -17.06
C PRO A 278 -17.68 -1.48 -16.14
N ILE A 279 -17.51 -1.13 -14.87
CA ILE A 279 -18.56 -1.19 -13.84
C ILE A 279 -18.49 0.04 -12.95
N GLU A 280 -19.64 0.52 -12.48
CA GLU A 280 -19.69 1.57 -11.46
C GLU A 280 -19.26 1.04 -10.10
N GLN A 281 -18.38 1.79 -9.47
CA GLN A 281 -17.89 1.58 -8.11
C GLN A 281 -18.10 2.83 -7.27
N GLU A 282 -17.96 2.73 -5.95
CA GLU A 282 -18.27 3.82 -5.05
C GLU A 282 -17.21 3.95 -3.95
N ASN A 283 -16.81 5.19 -3.66
CA ASN A 283 -16.17 5.57 -2.41
C ASN A 283 -17.25 5.97 -1.40
N VAL A 284 -17.02 5.74 -0.10
CA VAL A 284 -17.94 6.16 0.96
C VAL A 284 -17.41 7.41 1.62
N VAL A 285 -18.23 8.47 1.68
CA VAL A 285 -17.83 9.78 2.21
C VAL A 285 -18.75 10.19 3.35
N GLY A 286 -18.15 10.31 4.55
CA GLY A 286 -18.82 10.87 5.73
C GLY A 286 -18.30 12.27 6.04
N GLU A 287 -19.13 13.16 6.60
CA GLU A 287 -18.72 14.52 6.93
C GLU A 287 -19.22 15.00 8.30
N ILE A 288 -18.32 15.72 8.99
CA ILE A 288 -18.67 16.61 10.10
C ILE A 288 -18.36 18.02 9.66
N ARG A 289 -19.44 18.79 9.38
CA ARG A 289 -19.32 20.15 8.83
C ARG A 289 -18.68 21.11 9.84
N GLY A 290 -17.73 21.91 9.36
CA GLY A 290 -17.09 22.98 10.13
C GLY A 290 -18.02 24.17 10.41
N TYR A 291 -17.78 24.86 11.54
CA TYR A 291 -18.63 25.99 11.94
C TYR A 291 -18.16 27.34 11.39
N GLU A 292 -16.85 27.53 11.19
CA GLU A 292 -16.26 28.82 10.79
C GLU A 292 -15.81 28.84 9.32
N LYS A 293 -15.13 27.78 8.89
CA LYS A 293 -14.60 27.63 7.53
C LYS A 293 -15.11 26.31 6.90
N PRO A 294 -16.43 26.17 6.72
CA PRO A 294 -17.03 24.88 6.30
C PRO A 294 -16.58 24.41 4.91
N ASP A 295 -16.07 25.31 4.08
CA ASP A 295 -15.54 24.98 2.75
C ASP A 295 -14.07 24.51 2.77
N GLU A 296 -13.34 24.70 3.87
CA GLU A 296 -12.01 24.14 4.04
C GLU A 296 -12.13 22.74 4.65
N ILE A 297 -11.38 21.78 4.10
CA ILE A 297 -11.59 20.35 4.34
C ILE A 297 -10.31 19.72 4.86
N VAL A 298 -10.43 18.90 5.90
CA VAL A 298 -9.41 17.94 6.34
C VAL A 298 -9.95 16.55 6.09
N ILE A 299 -9.22 15.70 5.38
CA ILE A 299 -9.63 14.34 5.05
C ILE A 299 -8.89 13.36 5.97
N LEU A 300 -9.65 12.41 6.54
CA LEU A 300 -9.14 11.19 7.16
C LEU A 300 -9.66 10.02 6.34
N GLY A 301 -8.79 9.19 5.80
CA GLY A 301 -9.17 8.10 4.93
C GLY A 301 -8.40 6.81 5.15
N ALA A 302 -8.99 5.73 4.66
CA ALA A 302 -8.42 4.40 4.51
C ALA A 302 -9.11 3.73 3.33
N HIS A 303 -8.47 2.73 2.70
CA HIS A 303 -9.20 1.97 1.70
C HIS A 303 -10.14 0.92 2.33
N LEU A 304 -11.17 0.60 1.59
CA LEU A 304 -12.24 -0.31 2.00
C LEU A 304 -12.08 -1.69 1.35
N ASP A 305 -11.57 -1.74 0.15
CA ASP A 305 -11.31 -2.98 -0.58
C ASP A 305 -10.19 -3.80 0.06
N SER A 306 -10.05 -5.03 -0.36
CA SER A 306 -9.01 -5.95 0.06
C SER A 306 -8.90 -7.11 -0.92
N TRP A 307 -7.80 -7.87 -0.86
CA TRP A 307 -7.73 -9.16 -1.54
C TRP A 307 -8.64 -10.21 -0.87
N GLU A 308 -9.06 -11.21 -1.66
CA GLU A 308 -10.05 -12.21 -1.24
C GLU A 308 -9.45 -13.52 -0.69
N LEU A 309 -8.13 -13.65 -0.60
CA LEU A 309 -7.51 -14.86 -0.05
C LEU A 309 -7.66 -14.94 1.46
N GLY A 310 -7.60 -13.80 2.13
CA GLY A 310 -7.96 -13.60 3.53
C GLY A 310 -9.31 -12.88 3.66
N THR A 311 -9.53 -12.23 4.80
CA THR A 311 -10.71 -11.40 5.05
C THR A 311 -10.40 -9.91 5.02
N GLY A 312 -9.14 -9.53 4.72
CA GLY A 312 -8.70 -8.14 4.65
C GLY A 312 -8.88 -7.42 5.99
N ALA A 313 -8.43 -8.04 7.08
CA ALA A 313 -8.58 -7.48 8.42
C ALA A 313 -7.48 -6.47 8.75
N LEU A 314 -6.22 -6.81 8.47
CA LEU A 314 -5.08 -5.91 8.61
C LEU A 314 -5.00 -4.94 7.44
N ASP A 315 -5.34 -5.43 6.24
CA ASP A 315 -5.25 -4.72 4.98
C ASP A 315 -6.62 -4.68 4.26
N ASN A 316 -7.40 -3.64 4.44
CA ASN A 316 -7.24 -2.50 5.36
C ASN A 316 -8.49 -2.33 6.25
N GLY A 317 -9.17 -3.43 6.58
CA GLY A 317 -10.42 -3.44 7.34
C GLY A 317 -10.32 -2.77 8.71
N CYS A 318 -9.21 -2.97 9.44
CA CYS A 318 -8.99 -2.35 10.74
C CYS A 318 -8.96 -0.82 10.63
N ASN A 319 -8.32 -0.27 9.59
CA ASN A 319 -8.25 1.16 9.39
C ASN A 319 -9.54 1.73 8.76
N ALA A 320 -10.29 0.97 7.97
CA ALA A 320 -11.65 1.35 7.57
C ALA A 320 -12.59 1.49 8.79
N ALA A 321 -12.54 0.55 9.72
CA ALA A 321 -13.27 0.63 10.99
C ALA A 321 -12.80 1.78 11.88
N LEU A 322 -11.48 2.04 11.91
CA LEU A 322 -10.85 3.19 12.59
C LEU A 322 -11.42 4.53 12.10
N VAL A 323 -11.52 4.73 10.79
CA VAL A 323 -12.04 5.98 10.19
C VAL A 323 -13.48 6.24 10.64
N ILE A 324 -14.33 5.20 10.64
CA ILE A 324 -15.71 5.29 11.13
C ILE A 324 -15.76 5.60 12.62
N GLU A 325 -14.95 4.93 13.43
CA GLU A 325 -14.93 5.13 14.88
C GLU A 325 -14.36 6.50 15.26
N ALA A 326 -13.36 7.01 14.53
CA ALA A 326 -12.86 8.38 14.69
C ALA A 326 -13.97 9.40 14.44
N ALA A 327 -14.75 9.21 13.36
CA ALA A 327 -15.91 10.07 13.05
C ALA A 327 -16.97 10.02 14.16
N ARG A 328 -17.31 8.79 14.63
CA ARG A 328 -18.25 8.58 15.74
C ARG A 328 -17.79 9.27 17.02
N ALA A 329 -16.53 9.09 17.38
CA ALA A 329 -15.97 9.65 18.61
C ALA A 329 -15.97 11.18 18.59
N ILE A 330 -15.57 11.79 17.48
CA ILE A 330 -15.62 13.25 17.31
C ILE A 330 -17.08 13.73 17.41
N LYS A 331 -18.01 13.12 16.69
CA LYS A 331 -19.43 13.47 16.70
C LYS A 331 -20.04 13.39 18.10
N ALA A 332 -19.71 12.33 18.84
CA ALA A 332 -20.23 12.08 20.19
C ALA A 332 -19.75 13.11 21.23
N THR A 333 -18.64 13.81 20.98
CA THR A 333 -18.19 14.90 21.88
C THR A 333 -19.09 16.12 21.87
N GLY A 334 -19.91 16.29 20.81
CA GLY A 334 -20.68 17.53 20.55
C GLY A 334 -19.81 18.72 20.14
N LEU A 335 -18.50 18.56 20.01
CA LEU A 335 -17.61 19.61 19.52
C LEU A 335 -17.79 19.79 18.01
N LEU A 336 -17.73 21.05 17.55
CA LEU A 336 -17.72 21.38 16.13
C LEU A 336 -16.31 21.86 15.74
N PRO A 337 -15.67 21.25 14.73
CA PRO A 337 -14.37 21.72 14.25
C PRO A 337 -14.53 23.03 13.49
N ARG A 338 -13.48 23.82 13.42
CA ARG A 338 -13.46 25.07 12.64
C ARG A 338 -13.66 24.81 11.14
N ARG A 339 -13.01 23.75 10.61
CA ARG A 339 -13.10 23.25 9.23
C ARG A 339 -13.88 21.97 9.16
N THR A 340 -14.45 21.65 8.01
CA THR A 340 -15.08 20.35 7.78
C THR A 340 -14.05 19.22 7.88
N ILE A 341 -14.40 18.16 8.61
CA ILE A 341 -13.67 16.90 8.58
C ILE A 341 -14.45 15.94 7.69
N ARG A 342 -13.79 15.46 6.64
CA ARG A 342 -14.32 14.47 5.72
C ARG A 342 -13.64 13.12 6.00
N PHE A 343 -14.44 12.08 6.14
CA PHE A 343 -14.01 10.71 6.40
C PHE A 343 -14.27 9.90 5.15
N VAL A 344 -13.24 9.33 4.54
CA VAL A 344 -13.39 8.66 3.25
C VAL A 344 -12.91 7.21 3.35
N LEU A 345 -13.78 6.29 2.91
CA LEU A 345 -13.39 4.92 2.65
C LEU A 345 -13.26 4.78 1.13
N PHE A 346 -12.03 4.64 0.66
CA PHE A 346 -11.74 4.51 -0.76
C PHE A 346 -11.93 3.06 -1.21
N SER A 347 -12.29 2.86 -2.46
CA SER A 347 -12.31 1.55 -3.11
C SER A 347 -11.32 1.52 -4.27
N GLY A 348 -10.78 0.35 -4.61
CA GLY A 348 -9.82 0.22 -5.71
C GLY A 348 -8.41 0.69 -5.40
N GLU A 349 -8.04 0.72 -4.12
CA GLU A 349 -6.66 0.96 -3.72
C GLU A 349 -5.75 -0.15 -4.22
N GLU A 350 -6.12 -1.40 -3.96
CA GLU A 350 -5.42 -2.64 -4.31
C GLU A 350 -5.13 -2.80 -5.82
N GLN A 351 -5.86 -2.06 -6.66
CA GLN A 351 -5.66 -2.02 -8.11
C GLN A 351 -4.88 -0.78 -8.58
N GLY A 352 -4.18 -0.11 -7.66
CA GLY A 352 -3.35 1.06 -7.95
C GLY A 352 -4.03 2.39 -7.67
N THR A 353 -4.70 2.48 -6.52
CA THR A 353 -5.34 3.71 -5.99
C THR A 353 -6.41 4.31 -6.91
N VAL A 354 -7.20 3.44 -7.58
CA VAL A 354 -8.16 3.88 -8.61
C VAL A 354 -9.24 4.78 -8.00
N GLY A 355 -9.79 4.42 -6.83
CA GLY A 355 -10.85 5.17 -6.18
C GLY A 355 -10.41 6.54 -5.69
N SER A 356 -9.23 6.65 -5.07
CA SER A 356 -8.69 7.94 -4.64
C SER A 356 -8.25 8.80 -5.82
N PHE A 357 -7.74 8.22 -6.91
CA PHE A 357 -7.46 8.94 -8.15
C PHE A 357 -8.73 9.56 -8.74
N GLU A 358 -9.80 8.78 -8.89
CA GLU A 358 -11.09 9.27 -9.43
C GLU A 358 -11.75 10.29 -8.48
N TYR A 359 -11.61 10.10 -7.15
CA TYR A 359 -12.03 11.08 -6.16
C TYR A 359 -11.31 12.42 -6.35
N VAL A 360 -9.98 12.43 -6.41
CA VAL A 360 -9.17 13.64 -6.64
C VAL A 360 -9.55 14.31 -7.96
N LYS A 361 -9.80 13.53 -9.00
CA LYS A 361 -10.23 14.02 -10.32
C LYS A 361 -11.62 14.67 -10.27
N ALA A 362 -12.58 14.10 -9.55
CA ALA A 362 -13.92 14.65 -9.36
C ALA A 362 -13.88 15.96 -8.55
N HIS A 363 -13.00 16.04 -7.55
CA HIS A 363 -12.86 17.17 -6.62
C HIS A 363 -11.77 18.18 -7.00
N ARG A 364 -11.32 18.21 -8.25
CA ARG A 364 -10.22 19.12 -8.69
C ARG A 364 -10.46 20.59 -8.35
N THR A 365 -11.70 21.04 -8.34
CA THR A 365 -12.07 22.43 -8.01
C THR A 365 -12.01 22.73 -6.51
N GLU A 366 -11.98 21.70 -5.68
CA GLU A 366 -11.92 21.80 -4.21
C GLU A 366 -10.49 21.63 -3.66
N LEU A 367 -9.52 21.18 -4.47
CA LEU A 367 -8.19 20.83 -3.99
C LEU A 367 -7.47 22.00 -3.28
N ASP A 368 -7.73 23.24 -3.67
CA ASP A 368 -7.18 24.43 -2.98
C ASP A 368 -7.83 24.65 -1.60
N LYS A 369 -8.94 23.98 -1.30
CA LYS A 369 -9.64 24.00 -0.02
C LYS A 369 -9.29 22.81 0.87
N ILE A 370 -8.68 21.76 0.33
CA ILE A 370 -8.23 20.59 1.11
C ILE A 370 -6.94 20.96 1.83
N ARG A 371 -6.99 20.95 3.16
CA ARG A 371 -5.90 21.40 4.05
C ARG A 371 -4.96 20.29 4.46
N ALA A 372 -5.45 19.06 4.51
CA ALA A 372 -4.65 17.84 4.72
C ALA A 372 -5.42 16.61 4.28
N MET A 373 -4.69 15.58 3.84
CA MET A 373 -5.15 14.20 3.69
C MET A 373 -4.35 13.32 4.65
N ILE A 374 -5.04 12.63 5.55
CA ILE A 374 -4.48 11.74 6.57
C ILE A 374 -4.88 10.31 6.20
N THR A 375 -3.91 9.40 6.12
CA THR A 375 -4.13 8.00 5.70
C THR A 375 -3.56 7.04 6.72
N PHE A 376 -4.31 5.97 7.01
CA PHE A 376 -3.88 4.81 7.79
C PHE A 376 -3.98 3.57 6.91
N ASP A 377 -2.84 2.89 6.70
CA ASP A 377 -2.74 1.80 5.75
C ASP A 377 -1.50 0.91 5.96
N ALA A 378 -1.25 0.50 7.17
CA ALA A 378 -0.11 -0.36 7.49
C ALA A 378 -0.42 -1.33 8.64
N GLY A 379 -1.63 -1.88 8.66
CA GLY A 379 -2.07 -2.83 9.67
C GLY A 379 -2.20 -2.23 11.07
N ILE A 380 -1.66 -2.93 12.08
CA ILE A 380 -1.94 -2.65 13.49
C ILE A 380 -0.68 -2.50 14.36
N GLY A 381 0.48 -2.27 13.76
CA GLY A 381 1.69 -1.98 14.51
C GLY A 381 1.64 -0.59 15.15
N ARG A 382 2.31 -0.40 16.30
CA ARG A 382 2.30 0.88 17.02
C ARG A 382 2.65 2.05 16.10
N VAL A 383 1.86 3.11 16.12
CA VAL A 383 2.13 4.32 15.36
C VAL A 383 3.29 5.09 15.98
N THR A 384 4.33 5.33 15.20
CA THR A 384 5.55 6.04 15.62
C THR A 384 5.58 7.50 15.19
N GLY A 385 4.70 7.91 14.27
CA GLY A 385 4.61 9.25 13.71
C GLY A 385 3.89 9.26 12.39
N TYR A 386 4.23 10.21 11.51
CA TYR A 386 3.69 10.30 10.16
C TYR A 386 4.80 10.52 9.14
N SER A 387 4.68 9.89 7.97
CA SER A 387 5.33 10.38 6.76
C SER A 387 4.60 11.63 6.28
N LEU A 388 5.34 12.70 6.04
CA LEU A 388 4.81 14.01 5.68
C LEU A 388 4.89 14.29 4.17
N GLY A 389 5.03 13.27 3.34
CA GLY A 389 5.02 13.37 1.88
C GLY A 389 6.04 14.37 1.32
N GLY A 390 7.26 14.41 1.86
CA GLY A 390 8.32 15.33 1.47
C GLY A 390 8.21 16.76 2.10
N ARG A 391 7.17 17.03 2.90
CA ARG A 391 6.81 18.37 3.39
C ARG A 391 7.42 18.66 4.77
N ARG A 392 8.60 19.29 4.82
CA ARG A 392 9.23 19.73 6.08
C ARG A 392 8.53 20.92 6.72
N ASP A 393 7.88 21.75 5.92
CA ASP A 393 7.17 22.97 6.34
C ASP A 393 5.97 22.70 7.26
N ILE A 394 5.33 21.53 7.15
CA ILE A 394 4.17 21.16 7.98
C ILE A 394 4.54 20.49 9.30
N ALA A 395 5.79 20.07 9.48
CA ALA A 395 6.21 19.25 10.62
C ALA A 395 5.99 19.91 12.00
N ALA A 396 6.20 21.21 12.11
CA ALA A 396 5.97 21.93 13.36
C ALA A 396 4.48 21.92 13.74
N GLY A 397 3.59 22.16 12.77
CA GLY A 397 2.14 22.12 12.99
C GLY A 397 1.63 20.73 13.36
N VAL A 398 2.19 19.67 12.76
CA VAL A 398 1.84 18.28 13.13
C VAL A 398 2.25 17.98 14.58
N ARG A 399 3.47 18.37 14.99
CA ARG A 399 3.91 18.21 16.39
C ARG A 399 3.02 18.97 17.39
N GLU A 400 2.58 20.17 17.05
CA GLU A 400 1.65 20.94 17.89
C GLU A 400 0.32 20.22 18.08
N VAL A 401 -0.26 19.70 16.99
CA VAL A 401 -1.51 18.95 17.02
C VAL A 401 -1.39 17.69 17.89
N LEU A 402 -0.25 17.00 17.82
CA LEU A 402 -0.01 15.76 18.56
C LEU A 402 0.48 15.98 20.00
N LYS A 403 0.70 17.22 20.44
CA LYS A 403 1.21 17.51 21.78
C LYS A 403 0.40 16.86 22.91
N PRO A 404 -0.94 16.76 22.87
CA PRO A 404 -1.70 16.04 23.89
C PRO A 404 -1.37 14.55 23.99
N LEU A 405 -0.80 13.96 22.95
CA LEU A 405 -0.39 12.56 22.84
C LEU A 405 1.14 12.38 22.82
N GLU A 406 1.91 13.41 23.19
CA GLU A 406 3.38 13.38 23.14
C GLU A 406 3.96 12.18 23.91
N SER A 407 3.34 11.82 25.04
CA SER A 407 3.73 10.65 25.85
C SER A 407 3.47 9.30 25.17
N TRP A 408 2.70 9.25 24.08
CA TRP A 408 2.45 8.03 23.30
C TRP A 408 3.56 7.72 22.32
N GLY A 409 4.51 8.65 22.12
CA GLY A 409 5.69 8.45 21.29
C GLY A 409 5.45 8.57 19.77
N ALA A 410 4.29 9.02 19.33
CA ALA A 410 3.94 9.21 17.91
C ALA A 410 4.51 10.51 17.31
N ASN A 411 5.79 10.80 17.54
CA ASN A 411 6.46 12.05 17.16
C ASN A 411 7.67 11.87 16.23
N ASN A 412 7.93 10.63 15.78
CA ASN A 412 8.97 10.33 14.82
C ASN A 412 8.44 10.49 13.38
N HIS A 413 8.42 11.73 12.88
CA HIS A 413 7.95 12.03 11.54
C HIS A 413 9.06 11.82 10.50
N THR A 414 8.69 11.24 9.35
CA THR A 414 9.56 11.07 8.19
C THR A 414 9.16 12.01 7.05
N TYR A 415 10.04 12.17 6.05
CA TYR A 415 9.85 13.10 4.92
C TYR A 415 9.95 12.40 3.57
N ASP A 416 9.73 11.12 3.55
CA ASP A 416 9.62 10.34 2.34
C ASP A 416 8.34 10.70 1.57
N ALA A 417 8.41 10.58 0.26
CA ALA A 417 7.25 10.65 -0.62
C ALA A 417 7.27 9.40 -1.48
N SER A 418 6.22 8.60 -1.39
CA SER A 418 6.15 7.31 -2.08
C SER A 418 4.75 7.05 -2.61
N PHE A 419 4.67 6.21 -3.64
CA PHE A 419 3.47 5.48 -3.99
C PHE A 419 3.23 4.40 -2.91
N GLY A 420 1.98 4.02 -2.67
CA GLY A 420 1.67 2.90 -1.79
C GLY A 420 0.36 3.00 -1.03
N THR A 421 -0.37 4.12 -1.10
CA THR A 421 -1.73 4.23 -0.54
C THR A 421 -2.46 5.47 -1.06
N ASP A 422 -3.72 5.66 -0.68
CA ASP A 422 -4.68 6.67 -1.18
C ASP A 422 -4.26 8.14 -1.03
N ASN A 423 -3.25 8.45 -0.22
CA ASN A 423 -2.70 9.80 -0.15
C ASN A 423 -1.96 10.21 -1.44
N PHE A 424 -1.58 9.24 -2.28
CA PHE A 424 -0.66 9.45 -3.40
C PHE A 424 -1.15 10.48 -4.41
N ASP A 425 -2.41 10.41 -4.82
CA ASP A 425 -2.96 11.35 -5.78
C ASP A 425 -3.14 12.77 -5.20
N PHE A 426 -3.42 12.89 -3.91
CA PHE A 426 -3.42 14.18 -3.20
C PHE A 426 -2.01 14.78 -3.12
N LEU A 427 -0.99 13.95 -2.86
CA LEU A 427 0.41 14.35 -2.86
C LEU A 427 0.82 14.91 -4.23
N LEU A 428 0.48 14.20 -5.31
CA LEU A 428 0.77 14.65 -6.69
C LEU A 428 0.02 15.94 -7.07
N GLU A 429 -1.08 16.27 -6.39
CA GLU A 429 -1.80 17.54 -6.52
C GLU A 429 -1.25 18.63 -5.58
N GLY A 430 -0.27 18.32 -4.73
CA GLY A 430 0.39 19.25 -3.83
C GLY A 430 -0.33 19.52 -2.52
N VAL A 431 -1.35 18.75 -2.21
CA VAL A 431 -2.05 18.78 -0.91
C VAL A 431 -1.11 18.26 0.17
N PRO A 432 -1.09 18.84 1.38
CA PRO A 432 -0.37 18.26 2.52
C PRO A 432 -0.90 16.85 2.83
N THR A 433 -0.01 15.85 2.88
CA THR A 433 -0.39 14.47 3.18
C THR A 433 0.34 13.96 4.42
N LEU A 434 -0.37 13.14 5.20
CA LEU A 434 0.14 12.46 6.39
C LEU A 434 -0.21 10.98 6.27
N VAL A 435 0.79 10.12 6.18
CA VAL A 435 0.59 8.67 6.23
C VAL A 435 1.13 8.16 7.56
N ALA A 436 0.35 7.38 8.30
CA ALA A 436 0.78 6.86 9.59
C ALA A 436 2.00 5.94 9.44
N ASN A 437 3.10 6.30 10.10
CA ASN A 437 4.27 5.43 10.22
C ASN A 437 4.02 4.43 11.35
N GLN A 438 4.04 3.15 11.03
CA GLN A 438 3.74 2.07 11.95
C GLN A 438 4.90 1.08 12.07
N GLU A 439 5.03 0.45 13.24
CA GLU A 439 5.92 -0.69 13.40
C GLU A 439 5.37 -1.86 12.57
N GLU A 440 6.24 -2.75 12.08
CA GLU A 440 5.83 -3.84 11.20
C GLU A 440 4.87 -4.82 11.88
N ALA A 441 5.07 -5.07 13.18
CA ALA A 441 4.29 -6.00 13.99
C ALA A 441 4.05 -7.34 13.25
N ASN A 442 2.80 -7.68 12.94
CA ASN A 442 2.42 -8.87 12.18
C ASN A 442 1.88 -8.56 10.78
N TYR A 443 2.06 -7.32 10.26
CA TYR A 443 1.51 -6.91 8.96
C TYR A 443 2.16 -7.63 7.79
N LEU A 444 3.50 -7.52 7.67
CA LEU A 444 4.23 -8.08 6.52
C LEU A 444 4.02 -9.59 6.31
N PRO A 445 4.02 -10.46 7.35
CA PRO A 445 3.76 -11.88 7.15
C PRO A 445 2.34 -12.19 6.66
N ASN A 446 1.36 -11.31 6.93
CA ASN A 446 -0.05 -11.51 6.59
C ASN A 446 -0.50 -10.64 5.40
N TYR A 447 0.35 -9.75 4.92
CA TYR A 447 0.05 -8.80 3.84
C TYR A 447 -0.43 -9.51 2.57
N HIS A 448 -1.64 -9.17 2.13
CA HIS A 448 -2.34 -9.76 0.98
C HIS A 448 -2.55 -11.28 1.06
N ALA A 449 -2.36 -11.88 2.23
CA ALA A 449 -2.28 -13.32 2.40
C ALA A 449 -3.59 -13.94 2.89
N ALA A 450 -3.71 -15.27 2.69
CA ALA A 450 -4.82 -16.04 3.19
C ALA A 450 -4.93 -16.03 4.73
N SER A 451 -3.90 -15.57 5.42
CA SER A 451 -3.86 -15.43 6.88
C SER A 451 -4.25 -14.03 7.38
N ASP A 452 -4.60 -13.08 6.50
CA ASP A 452 -5.11 -11.77 6.91
C ASP A 452 -6.56 -11.87 7.39
N THR A 453 -6.71 -12.13 8.68
CA THR A 453 -7.98 -12.42 9.37
C THR A 453 -8.09 -11.66 10.69
N MET A 454 -9.30 -11.50 11.22
CA MET A 454 -9.61 -10.68 12.39
C MET A 454 -8.76 -11.02 13.63
N ASP A 455 -8.39 -12.29 13.81
CA ASP A 455 -7.54 -12.76 14.94
C ASP A 455 -6.10 -12.17 14.91
N LYS A 456 -5.72 -11.50 13.84
CA LYS A 456 -4.44 -10.79 13.71
C LYS A 456 -4.50 -9.35 14.23
N VAL A 457 -5.70 -8.81 14.45
CA VAL A 457 -5.90 -7.41 14.85
C VAL A 457 -5.90 -7.29 16.37
N ASP A 458 -4.95 -6.54 16.93
CA ASP A 458 -4.97 -6.12 18.32
C ASP A 458 -5.97 -4.95 18.49
N ILE A 459 -7.12 -5.25 19.09
CA ILE A 459 -8.20 -4.25 19.30
C ILE A 459 -7.76 -3.11 20.22
N ARG A 460 -6.84 -3.36 21.15
CA ARG A 460 -6.33 -2.30 22.02
C ARG A 460 -5.46 -1.32 21.23
N GLU A 461 -4.59 -1.84 20.38
CA GLU A 461 -3.76 -1.01 19.51
C GLU A 461 -4.63 -0.25 18.50
N LEU A 462 -5.66 -0.90 17.93
CA LEU A 462 -6.61 -0.25 17.04
C LEU A 462 -7.34 0.94 17.69
N LYS A 463 -7.68 0.86 18.98
CA LYS A 463 -8.22 1.99 19.74
C LYS A 463 -7.20 3.12 19.88
N LEU A 464 -5.92 2.81 20.13
CA LEU A 464 -4.86 3.82 20.20
C LEU A 464 -4.67 4.51 18.84
N HIS A 465 -4.67 3.76 17.74
CA HIS A 465 -4.65 4.32 16.39
C HIS A 465 -5.85 5.23 16.12
N THR A 466 -7.05 4.78 16.51
CA THR A 466 -8.29 5.55 16.36
C THR A 466 -8.22 6.88 17.12
N ALA A 467 -7.72 6.85 18.33
CA ALA A 467 -7.55 8.07 19.14
C ALA A 467 -6.57 9.04 18.49
N LEU A 468 -5.45 8.52 17.99
CA LEU A 468 -4.43 9.31 17.30
C LEU A 468 -4.99 9.90 15.99
N ALA A 469 -5.69 9.12 15.19
CA ALA A 469 -6.33 9.56 13.95
C ALA A 469 -7.38 10.65 14.20
N ALA A 470 -8.28 10.43 15.18
CA ALA A 470 -9.32 11.38 15.54
C ALA A 470 -8.73 12.72 16.02
N LEU A 471 -7.70 12.67 16.88
CA LEU A 471 -7.05 13.88 17.39
C LEU A 471 -6.21 14.58 16.33
N THR A 472 -5.59 13.86 15.42
CA THR A 472 -4.85 14.47 14.30
C THR A 472 -5.83 15.19 13.36
N ALA A 473 -6.91 14.53 12.96
CA ALA A 473 -7.92 15.13 12.08
C ALA A 473 -8.59 16.34 12.74
N TRP A 474 -9.02 16.20 14.01
CA TRP A 474 -9.58 17.29 14.78
C TRP A 474 -8.60 18.45 14.90
N GLY A 475 -7.40 18.20 15.38
CA GLY A 475 -6.41 19.24 15.66
C GLY A 475 -6.05 20.03 14.41
N ILE A 476 -5.89 19.37 13.24
CA ILE A 476 -5.64 20.06 11.97
C ILE A 476 -6.88 20.86 11.54
N ALA A 477 -8.09 20.32 11.71
CA ALA A 477 -9.32 21.00 11.31
C ALA A 477 -9.63 22.22 12.19
N ASP A 478 -9.26 22.19 13.48
CA ASP A 478 -9.57 23.26 14.43
C ASP A 478 -8.49 24.34 14.53
N ARG A 479 -7.33 24.19 13.87
CA ARG A 479 -6.27 25.22 13.84
C ARG A 479 -6.80 26.52 13.25
N ALA A 480 -6.33 27.67 13.80
CA ALA A 480 -6.61 28.98 13.20
C ALA A 480 -6.00 29.06 11.79
N GLU A 481 -4.71 28.71 11.68
CA GLU A 481 -4.01 28.70 10.40
C GLU A 481 -3.96 27.28 9.80
N PRO A 482 -4.01 27.17 8.46
CA PRO A 482 -3.85 25.90 7.78
C PRO A 482 -2.51 25.23 8.14
N LEU A 483 -2.47 23.89 8.09
CA LEU A 483 -1.23 23.12 8.33
C LEU A 483 -0.12 23.52 7.34
N GLY A 484 -0.51 23.73 6.07
CA GLY A 484 0.37 24.16 4.99
C GLY A 484 -0.44 24.60 3.77
N LYS A 485 0.22 25.20 2.79
CA LYS A 485 -0.39 25.53 1.50
C LYS A 485 -0.37 24.31 0.54
N ARG A 486 -1.25 24.29 -0.44
CA ARG A 486 -1.12 23.41 -1.60
C ARG A 486 0.07 23.86 -2.45
N LEU A 487 1.00 22.95 -2.76
CA LEU A 487 2.21 23.26 -3.55
C LEU A 487 1.85 23.59 -5.00
N THR A 488 2.59 24.53 -5.59
CA THR A 488 2.56 24.77 -7.04
C THR A 488 3.20 23.63 -7.81
N ARG A 489 2.99 23.57 -9.12
CA ARG A 489 3.63 22.55 -9.97
C ARG A 489 5.17 22.60 -9.86
N ALA A 490 5.75 23.80 -9.89
CA ALA A 490 7.19 23.98 -9.78
C ALA A 490 7.75 23.47 -8.44
N GLU A 491 7.05 23.73 -7.33
CA GLU A 491 7.41 23.21 -6.00
C GLU A 491 7.31 21.69 -5.95
N LEU A 492 6.29 21.11 -6.59
CA LEU A 492 6.13 19.65 -6.70
C LEU A 492 7.24 19.00 -7.54
N GLU A 493 7.71 19.64 -8.61
CA GLU A 493 8.83 19.13 -9.41
C GLU A 493 10.12 19.05 -8.59
N VAL A 494 10.35 20.05 -7.73
CA VAL A 494 11.45 20.01 -6.76
C VAL A 494 11.27 18.86 -5.77
N LEU A 495 10.10 18.73 -5.16
CA LEU A 495 9.79 17.67 -4.21
C LEU A 495 9.97 16.28 -4.84
N VAL A 496 9.40 16.04 -6.02
CA VAL A 496 9.51 14.76 -6.77
C VAL A 496 10.97 14.40 -7.04
N LYS A 497 11.81 15.41 -7.34
CA LYS A 497 13.24 15.22 -7.56
C LYS A 497 13.99 14.90 -6.26
N GLU A 498 13.75 15.68 -5.20
CA GLU A 498 14.49 15.56 -3.93
C GLU A 498 14.15 14.28 -3.17
N THR A 499 12.90 13.79 -3.27
CA THR A 499 12.45 12.56 -2.61
C THR A 499 12.72 11.29 -3.41
N GLY A 500 13.13 11.40 -4.67
CA GLY A 500 13.28 10.25 -5.56
C GLY A 500 11.97 9.68 -6.11
N LEU A 501 10.82 10.30 -5.81
CA LEU A 501 9.50 9.87 -6.28
C LEU A 501 9.43 9.77 -7.82
N GLY A 502 10.18 10.63 -8.53
CA GLY A 502 10.24 10.59 -10.00
C GLY A 502 10.71 9.25 -10.58
N GLN A 503 11.58 8.54 -9.87
CA GLN A 503 12.00 7.20 -10.29
C GLN A 503 10.88 6.17 -10.09
N GLN A 504 10.15 6.23 -8.98
CA GLN A 504 8.99 5.37 -8.75
C GLN A 504 7.91 5.60 -9.82
N LEU A 505 7.59 6.86 -10.14
CA LEU A 505 6.64 7.21 -11.20
C LEU A 505 7.02 6.60 -12.57
N LYS A 506 8.33 6.52 -12.88
CA LYS A 506 8.81 5.90 -14.12
C LYS A 506 8.65 4.38 -14.11
N VAL A 507 9.07 3.74 -13.03
CA VAL A 507 8.97 2.27 -12.88
C VAL A 507 7.52 1.81 -12.92
N LEU A 508 6.63 2.53 -12.25
CA LEU A 508 5.19 2.22 -12.17
C LEU A 508 4.39 2.70 -13.39
N GLY A 509 5.04 3.30 -14.41
CA GLY A 509 4.38 3.75 -15.64
C GLY A 509 3.59 5.06 -15.52
N TYR A 510 3.62 5.74 -14.37
CA TYR A 510 2.86 6.98 -14.12
C TYR A 510 3.56 8.26 -14.59
N TRP A 511 4.83 8.19 -14.98
CA TRP A 511 5.62 9.38 -15.33
C TRP A 511 4.99 10.26 -16.41
N ASN A 512 4.51 9.66 -17.50
CA ASN A 512 3.91 10.41 -18.61
C ASN A 512 2.56 11.05 -18.22
N ALA A 513 1.76 10.36 -17.41
CA ALA A 513 0.51 10.88 -16.89
C ALA A 513 0.74 12.06 -15.95
N TRP A 514 1.79 11.99 -15.10
CA TRP A 514 2.20 13.10 -14.24
C TRP A 514 2.75 14.28 -15.05
N GLN A 515 3.63 14.04 -16.03
CA GLN A 515 4.18 15.11 -16.86
C GLN A 515 3.10 15.89 -17.61
N SER A 516 2.09 15.19 -18.15
CA SER A 516 0.97 15.80 -18.87
C SER A 516 -0.10 16.42 -17.95
N GLY A 517 -0.02 16.23 -16.64
CA GLY A 517 -1.06 16.63 -15.69
C GLY A 517 -2.36 15.84 -15.81
N LYS A 518 -2.34 14.66 -16.47
CA LYS A 518 -3.43 13.70 -16.45
C LYS A 518 -3.60 13.12 -15.05
N ARG A 519 -2.49 12.80 -14.37
CA ARG A 519 -2.41 12.41 -12.97
C ARG A 519 -1.55 13.41 -12.21
N GLY A 520 -2.10 14.06 -11.18
CA GLY A 520 -1.46 15.11 -10.42
C GLY A 520 -1.67 16.53 -10.99
N ARG A 521 -1.03 17.52 -10.33
CA ARG A 521 -1.20 18.95 -10.64
C ARG A 521 -0.74 19.25 -12.07
N LYS A 522 -1.57 19.99 -12.81
CA LYS A 522 -1.25 20.41 -14.18
C LYS A 522 -0.02 21.31 -14.21
N PRO A 523 0.81 21.23 -15.27
CA PRO A 523 1.94 22.15 -15.50
C PRO A 523 1.55 23.63 -15.54
#